data_297643ddeb34dc8a28383cbadc879c0a
#
_entry.id   297643ddeb34dc8a28383cbadc879c0a
#
_cell.length_a   1.000
_cell.length_b   1.000
_cell.length_c   1.000
_cell.angle_alpha   90.00
_cell.angle_beta   90.00
_cell.angle_gamma   90.00
#
_symmetry.space_group_name_H-M   'P 1'
#
loop_
_entity.id
_entity.type
_entity.pdbx_description
1 polymer ?
#
loop_
_entity_poly.entity_id
_entity_poly.type
_entity_poly.pdbx_seq_one_letter_code
_entity_poly.pdbx_strand_id
1 'polypeptide(L)'
;MTKQSAFAMLAACCIAVPGVLAHAASDGDCAQQWRSADGNGDGVLEGREADRYLAYYRLRAQAPPAGERISESEFMRACQDDVFIAKAPESGAPLKGTNGLSEGEAKDRALAAGYSAISSMVKDGDGIWRGSAMKDGKSTKIAIDYKGNVVALYE
;
A
#
# COMPACT_ATOMS: atom_id res chain seq x y z
N MET A 1 -45.24 -57.87 -15.74
CA MET A 1 -43.81 -57.65 -15.96
C MET A 1 -43.64 -56.24 -16.43
N THR A 2 -43.45 -55.29 -15.56
CA THR A 2 -43.32 -53.87 -15.85
C THR A 2 -41.93 -53.41 -15.37
N LYS A 3 -41.06 -53.04 -16.32
CA LYS A 3 -39.72 -52.50 -16.05
C LYS A 3 -39.87 -50.99 -15.73
N GLN A 4 -39.51 -50.60 -14.52
CA GLN A 4 -39.35 -49.21 -14.16
C GLN A 4 -37.92 -48.78 -14.48
N SER A 5 -37.78 -47.78 -15.36
CA SER A 5 -36.52 -47.12 -15.66
C SER A 5 -36.37 -45.94 -14.69
N ALA A 6 -35.31 -46.00 -13.86
CA ALA A 6 -34.90 -44.90 -12.95
C ALA A 6 -34.11 -43.87 -13.77
N PHE A 7 -34.60 -42.65 -13.88
CA PHE A 7 -33.90 -41.47 -14.38
C PHE A 7 -33.10 -40.87 -13.21
N ALA A 8 -31.81 -40.95 -13.31
CA ALA A 8 -30.92 -40.24 -12.41
C ALA A 8 -30.76 -38.77 -12.86
N MET A 9 -31.31 -37.84 -12.10
CA MET A 9 -31.07 -36.41 -12.27
C MET A 9 -29.70 -36.08 -11.68
N LEU A 10 -28.71 -35.71 -12.53
CA LEU A 10 -27.48 -35.03 -12.09
C LEU A 10 -27.82 -33.58 -11.79
N ALA A 11 -27.80 -33.22 -10.51
CA ALA A 11 -27.85 -31.84 -10.08
C ALA A 11 -26.45 -31.21 -10.28
N ALA A 12 -26.29 -30.34 -11.26
CA ALA A 12 -25.09 -29.53 -11.43
C ALA A 12 -25.07 -28.45 -10.33
N CYS A 13 -24.19 -28.63 -9.37
CA CYS A 13 -23.92 -27.66 -8.32
C CYS A 13 -23.07 -26.53 -8.90
N CYS A 14 -23.68 -25.41 -9.33
CA CYS A 14 -22.98 -24.19 -9.68
C CYS A 14 -22.40 -23.58 -8.39
N ILE A 15 -21.10 -23.77 -8.16
CA ILE A 15 -20.37 -23.07 -7.10
C ILE A 15 -20.19 -21.63 -7.62
N ALA A 16 -21.04 -20.72 -7.15
CA ALA A 16 -20.83 -19.28 -7.32
C ALA A 16 -19.62 -18.88 -6.49
N VAL A 17 -18.49 -18.59 -7.15
CA VAL A 17 -17.35 -17.95 -6.51
C VAL A 17 -17.77 -16.51 -6.23
N PRO A 18 -17.82 -16.06 -4.95
CA PRO A 18 -18.07 -14.65 -4.68
C PRO A 18 -16.90 -13.85 -5.23
N GLY A 19 -17.13 -13.10 -6.30
CA GLY A 19 -16.20 -12.10 -6.78
C GLY A 19 -15.95 -11.11 -5.65
N VAL A 20 -14.69 -10.96 -5.23
CA VAL A 20 -14.28 -9.88 -4.34
C VAL A 20 -14.43 -8.60 -5.14
N LEU A 21 -15.54 -7.89 -4.94
CA LEU A 21 -15.70 -6.54 -5.44
C LEU A 21 -14.70 -5.69 -4.66
N ALA A 22 -13.71 -5.13 -5.36
CA ALA A 22 -12.89 -4.07 -4.81
C ALA A 22 -13.85 -2.90 -4.48
N HIS A 23 -14.15 -2.70 -3.21
CA HIS A 23 -14.91 -1.54 -2.76
C HIS A 23 -13.92 -0.38 -2.65
N ALA A 24 -14.26 0.74 -3.27
CA ALA A 24 -13.62 2.01 -2.93
C ALA A 24 -13.77 2.24 -1.43
N ALA A 25 -12.78 2.87 -0.80
CA ALA A 25 -12.81 3.13 0.63
C ALA A 25 -14.10 3.89 0.98
N SER A 26 -14.81 3.43 2.01
CA SER A 26 -16.02 4.12 2.45
C SER A 26 -15.67 5.43 3.16
N ASP A 27 -16.63 6.37 3.21
CA ASP A 27 -16.45 7.63 3.95
C ASP A 27 -16.06 7.38 5.41
N GLY A 28 -16.58 6.33 6.02
CA GLY A 28 -16.23 5.92 7.38
C GLY A 28 -14.79 5.46 7.52
N ASP A 29 -14.30 4.68 6.56
CA ASP A 29 -12.91 4.21 6.53
C ASP A 29 -11.95 5.39 6.32
N CYS A 30 -12.27 6.30 5.40
CA CYS A 30 -11.48 7.50 5.14
C CYS A 30 -11.43 8.43 6.37
N ALA A 31 -12.56 8.62 7.04
CA ALA A 31 -12.61 9.41 8.27
C ALA A 31 -11.83 8.78 9.42
N GLN A 32 -11.82 7.44 9.53
CA GLN A 32 -10.98 6.75 10.51
C GLN A 32 -9.50 6.89 10.18
N GLN A 33 -9.13 6.76 8.91
CA GLN A 33 -7.76 6.93 8.44
C GLN A 33 -7.27 8.36 8.68
N TRP A 34 -8.13 9.37 8.43
CA TRP A 34 -7.86 10.78 8.75
C TRP A 34 -7.51 10.97 10.23
N ARG A 35 -8.40 10.53 11.14
CA ARG A 35 -8.16 10.65 12.59
C ARG A 35 -6.89 9.97 13.07
N SER A 36 -6.45 8.94 12.36
CA SER A 36 -5.19 8.25 12.68
C SER A 36 -3.97 8.98 12.11
N ALA A 37 -4.16 9.77 11.06
CA ALA A 37 -3.11 10.53 10.39
C ALA A 37 -2.87 11.88 11.07
N ASP A 38 -3.96 12.59 11.39
CA ASP A 38 -3.96 13.87 12.12
C ASP A 38 -3.79 13.59 13.63
N GLY A 39 -2.56 13.30 14.02
CA GLY A 39 -2.22 12.90 15.38
C GLY A 39 -2.24 14.05 16.39
N ASN A 40 -2.06 15.29 15.91
CA ASN A 40 -2.10 16.49 16.76
C ASN A 40 -3.50 17.14 16.79
N GLY A 41 -4.42 16.74 15.88
CA GLY A 41 -5.80 17.20 15.83
C GLY A 41 -5.97 18.64 15.34
N ASP A 42 -5.02 19.16 14.54
CA ASP A 42 -5.07 20.55 14.07
C ASP A 42 -5.83 20.73 12.74
N GLY A 43 -6.30 19.63 12.14
CA GLY A 43 -7.08 19.62 10.90
C GLY A 43 -6.25 19.73 9.63
N VAL A 44 -4.93 19.57 9.72
CA VAL A 44 -4.02 19.62 8.57
C VAL A 44 -2.89 18.59 8.75
N LEU A 45 -2.65 17.75 7.78
CA LEU A 45 -1.43 16.92 7.78
C LEU A 45 -0.27 17.76 7.25
N GLU A 46 0.78 17.89 8.03
CA GLU A 46 2.04 18.52 7.63
C GLU A 46 3.25 17.82 8.22
N GLY A 47 4.44 18.06 7.66
CA GLY A 47 5.67 17.41 8.10
C GLY A 47 5.52 15.89 8.13
N ARG A 48 5.84 15.25 9.24
CA ARG A 48 5.85 13.78 9.37
C ARG A 48 4.47 13.14 9.23
N GLU A 49 3.39 13.85 9.54
CA GLU A 49 2.02 13.35 9.34
C GLU A 49 1.68 13.26 7.86
N ALA A 50 2.15 14.22 7.07
CA ALA A 50 1.93 14.27 5.62
C ALA A 50 2.85 13.32 4.83
N ASP A 51 4.03 12.99 5.34
CA ASP A 51 5.10 12.26 4.59
C ASP A 51 4.57 11.05 3.82
N ARG A 52 3.81 10.20 4.49
CA ARG A 52 3.23 9.00 3.89
C ARG A 52 2.27 9.33 2.74
N TYR A 53 1.41 10.30 2.93
CA TYR A 53 0.36 10.67 1.98
C TYR A 53 0.92 11.43 0.80
N LEU A 54 1.89 12.30 1.01
CA LEU A 54 2.64 12.98 -0.04
C LEU A 54 3.43 11.98 -0.90
N ALA A 55 3.96 10.90 -0.31
CA ALA A 55 4.62 9.84 -1.05
C ALA A 55 3.68 9.18 -2.07
N TYR A 56 2.40 8.96 -1.73
CA TYR A 56 1.43 8.44 -2.70
C TYR A 56 1.22 9.37 -3.90
N TYR A 57 1.14 10.68 -3.69
CA TYR A 57 1.04 11.64 -4.80
C TYR A 57 2.27 11.56 -5.72
N ARG A 58 3.48 11.53 -5.15
CA ARG A 58 4.73 11.40 -5.92
C ARG A 58 4.79 10.09 -6.70
N LEU A 59 4.44 8.96 -6.09
CA LEU A 59 4.43 7.64 -6.74
C LEU A 59 3.41 7.54 -7.88
N ARG A 60 2.37 8.34 -7.87
CA ARG A 60 1.36 8.40 -8.93
C ARG A 60 1.63 9.50 -9.97
N ALA A 61 2.76 10.18 -9.86
CA ALA A 61 3.11 11.35 -10.68
C ALA A 61 2.02 12.43 -10.64
N GLN A 62 1.31 12.55 -9.52
CA GLN A 62 0.32 13.59 -9.26
C GLN A 62 0.98 14.74 -8.50
N ALA A 63 0.58 15.98 -8.82
CA ALA A 63 1.01 17.12 -8.04
C ALA A 63 0.49 17.02 -6.61
N PRO A 64 1.36 17.12 -5.59
CA PRO A 64 0.90 17.18 -4.22
C PRO A 64 0.14 18.48 -3.96
N PRO A 65 -0.70 18.54 -2.91
CA PRO A 65 -1.32 19.77 -2.47
C PRO A 65 -0.31 20.89 -2.20
N ALA A 66 -0.75 22.14 -2.36
CA ALA A 66 0.11 23.30 -2.22
C ALA A 66 0.78 23.36 -0.83
N GLY A 67 2.08 23.63 -0.80
CA GLY A 67 2.85 23.73 0.43
C GLY A 67 3.08 22.42 1.15
N GLU A 68 2.88 21.27 0.47
CA GLU A 68 3.01 19.92 1.06
C GLU A 68 2.16 19.74 2.33
N ARG A 69 1.00 20.38 2.34
CA ARG A 69 -0.01 20.31 3.41
C ARG A 69 -1.27 19.69 2.84
N ILE A 70 -1.91 18.80 3.59
CA ILE A 70 -3.12 18.11 3.18
C ILE A 70 -4.22 18.46 4.17
N SER A 71 -5.23 19.20 3.73
CA SER A 71 -6.43 19.45 4.50
C SER A 71 -7.31 18.20 4.59
N GLU A 72 -8.21 18.15 5.58
CA GLU A 72 -9.17 17.03 5.72
C GLU A 72 -9.96 16.80 4.43
N SER A 73 -10.44 17.88 3.78
CA SER A 73 -11.24 17.77 2.55
C SER A 73 -10.45 17.22 1.36
N GLU A 74 -9.17 17.56 1.23
CA GLU A 74 -8.28 17.01 0.22
C GLU A 74 -7.96 15.55 0.50
N PHE A 75 -7.71 15.23 1.78
CA PHE A 75 -7.49 13.86 2.22
C PHE A 75 -8.70 12.96 1.93
N MET A 76 -9.89 13.39 2.33
CA MET A 76 -11.13 12.61 2.12
C MET A 76 -11.35 12.31 0.64
N ARG A 77 -11.18 13.32 -0.23
CA ARG A 77 -11.31 13.14 -1.68
C ARG A 77 -10.27 12.13 -2.21
N ALA A 78 -9.00 12.31 -1.85
CA ALA A 78 -7.93 11.42 -2.31
C ALA A 78 -8.12 9.98 -1.80
N CYS A 79 -8.62 9.82 -0.57
CA CYS A 79 -8.94 8.52 -0.01
C CYS A 79 -10.09 7.84 -0.77
N GLN A 80 -11.18 8.55 -1.06
CA GLN A 80 -12.31 8.07 -1.86
C GLN A 80 -11.90 7.70 -3.30
N ASP A 81 -10.91 8.43 -3.86
CA ASP A 81 -10.32 8.15 -5.17
C ASP A 81 -9.22 7.06 -5.13
N ASP A 82 -9.14 6.30 -4.04
CA ASP A 82 -8.18 5.20 -3.84
C ASP A 82 -6.70 5.62 -4.03
N VAL A 83 -6.36 6.90 -3.79
CA VAL A 83 -4.99 7.40 -3.92
C VAL A 83 -4.06 6.75 -2.91
N PHE A 84 -4.55 6.46 -1.71
CA PHE A 84 -3.76 6.02 -0.56
C PHE A 84 -3.69 4.49 -0.39
N ILE A 85 -3.76 3.75 -1.49
CA ILE A 85 -3.62 2.29 -1.47
C ILE A 85 -2.16 1.89 -1.63
N ALA A 86 -1.60 1.26 -0.60
CA ALA A 86 -0.26 0.69 -0.65
C ALA A 86 -0.23 -0.58 -1.52
N LYS A 87 0.83 -0.73 -2.31
CA LYS A 87 1.09 -1.98 -3.01
C LYS A 87 1.54 -3.05 -2.01
N ALA A 88 0.85 -4.17 -1.96
CA ALA A 88 1.32 -5.35 -1.23
C ALA A 88 2.55 -5.95 -1.93
N PRO A 89 3.55 -6.44 -1.20
CA PRO A 89 4.71 -7.08 -1.80
C PRO A 89 4.30 -8.37 -2.52
N GLU A 90 4.94 -8.63 -3.66
CA GLU A 90 4.77 -9.87 -4.41
C GLU A 90 5.39 -11.05 -3.65
N SER A 91 4.88 -12.26 -3.93
CA SER A 91 5.46 -13.48 -3.36
C SER A 91 6.93 -13.62 -3.78
N GLY A 92 7.80 -13.95 -2.84
CA GLY A 92 9.23 -14.10 -3.06
C GLY A 92 10.03 -12.80 -3.07
N ALA A 93 9.40 -11.63 -2.81
CA ALA A 93 10.14 -10.37 -2.66
C ALA A 93 11.08 -10.41 -1.42
N PRO A 94 12.24 -9.70 -1.47
CA PRO A 94 12.70 -8.81 -2.53
C PRO A 94 13.27 -9.56 -3.75
N LEU A 95 12.87 -9.15 -4.93
CA LEU A 95 13.28 -9.76 -6.20
C LEU A 95 14.57 -9.11 -6.73
N LYS A 96 15.54 -9.94 -7.11
CA LYS A 96 16.79 -9.47 -7.74
C LYS A 96 16.54 -9.02 -9.18
N GLY A 97 17.20 -7.95 -9.59
CA GLY A 97 17.10 -7.45 -10.97
C GLY A 97 17.63 -6.03 -11.14
N THR A 98 17.72 -5.58 -12.39
CA THR A 98 18.12 -4.20 -12.70
C THR A 98 17.10 -3.22 -12.11
N ASN A 99 17.54 -2.41 -11.17
CA ASN A 99 16.69 -1.47 -10.45
C ASN A 99 16.95 -0.03 -10.94
N GLY A 100 15.99 0.53 -11.67
CA GLY A 100 15.99 1.90 -12.17
C GLY A 100 15.50 2.93 -11.16
N LEU A 101 14.98 2.51 -10.00
CA LEU A 101 14.50 3.44 -8.98
C LEU A 101 15.67 4.26 -8.40
N SER A 102 15.43 5.54 -8.22
CA SER A 102 16.27 6.40 -7.39
C SER A 102 16.10 6.09 -5.90
N GLU A 103 17.00 6.59 -5.05
CA GLU A 103 16.85 6.49 -3.59
C GLU A 103 15.55 7.17 -3.12
N GLY A 104 15.20 8.33 -3.70
CA GLY A 104 13.98 9.05 -3.37
C GLY A 104 12.72 8.23 -3.64
N GLU A 105 12.62 7.64 -4.84
CA GLU A 105 11.49 6.77 -5.19
C GLU A 105 11.42 5.51 -4.31
N ALA A 106 12.56 4.93 -3.94
CA ALA A 106 12.60 3.82 -2.99
C ALA A 106 12.08 4.24 -1.61
N LYS A 107 12.46 5.42 -1.12
CA LYS A 107 11.94 6.00 0.13
C LYS A 107 10.44 6.27 0.06
N ASP A 108 9.95 6.85 -1.04
CA ASP A 108 8.51 7.09 -1.22
C ASP A 108 7.70 5.79 -1.18
N ARG A 109 8.21 4.71 -1.76
CA ARG A 109 7.56 3.39 -1.67
C ARG A 109 7.51 2.88 -0.23
N ALA A 110 8.59 3.06 0.53
CA ALA A 110 8.62 2.68 1.93
C ALA A 110 7.66 3.54 2.78
N LEU A 111 7.60 4.85 2.56
CA LEU A 111 6.64 5.75 3.20
C LEU A 111 5.20 5.31 2.91
N ALA A 112 4.86 5.10 1.63
CA ALA A 112 3.54 4.63 1.21
C ALA A 112 3.16 3.28 1.87
N ALA A 113 4.15 2.38 2.05
CA ALA A 113 3.96 1.10 2.73
C ALA A 113 3.84 1.24 4.28
N GLY A 114 3.85 2.47 4.80
CA GLY A 114 3.64 2.76 6.22
C GLY A 114 4.90 2.68 7.08
N TYR A 115 6.08 2.74 6.46
CA TYR A 115 7.33 2.94 7.19
C TYR A 115 7.58 4.43 7.40
N SER A 116 8.31 4.78 8.44
CA SER A 116 8.71 6.16 8.77
C SER A 116 10.17 6.20 9.20
N ALA A 117 10.72 7.40 9.41
CA ALA A 117 12.11 7.61 9.84
C ALA A 117 13.10 6.76 9.02
N ILE A 118 12.94 6.77 7.69
CA ILE A 118 13.74 5.95 6.78
C ILE A 118 15.16 6.52 6.71
N SER A 119 16.16 5.66 6.95
CA SER A 119 17.57 6.03 6.85
C SER A 119 18.00 6.32 5.40
N SER A 120 19.24 6.71 5.20
CA SER A 120 19.87 6.61 3.89
C SER A 120 19.81 5.16 3.39
N MET A 121 19.54 4.98 2.10
CA MET A 121 19.44 3.66 1.49
C MET A 121 20.61 3.41 0.56
N VAL A 122 21.07 2.17 0.53
CA VAL A 122 22.17 1.72 -0.35
C VAL A 122 21.64 0.65 -1.28
N LYS A 123 21.90 0.82 -2.59
CA LYS A 123 21.58 -0.19 -3.60
C LYS A 123 22.68 -1.23 -3.63
N ASP A 124 22.35 -2.49 -3.40
CA ASP A 124 23.29 -3.60 -3.46
C ASP A 124 23.53 -4.11 -4.90
N GLY A 125 24.44 -5.10 -5.04
CA GLY A 125 24.77 -5.69 -6.33
C GLY A 125 23.64 -6.48 -6.99
N ASP A 126 22.61 -6.84 -6.23
CA ASP A 126 21.41 -7.52 -6.72
C ASP A 126 20.31 -6.51 -7.18
N GLY A 127 20.60 -5.20 -7.11
CA GLY A 127 19.67 -4.14 -7.46
C GLY A 127 18.61 -3.89 -6.38
N ILE A 128 18.86 -4.24 -5.14
CA ILE A 128 17.94 -4.07 -4.03
C ILE A 128 18.38 -2.86 -3.18
N TRP A 129 17.50 -1.91 -2.96
CA TRP A 129 17.69 -0.83 -2.01
C TRP A 129 17.52 -1.34 -0.58
N ARG A 130 18.51 -1.12 0.27
CA ARG A 130 18.50 -1.54 1.68
C ARG A 130 18.69 -0.35 2.60
N GLY A 131 17.97 -0.36 3.71
CA GLY A 131 18.05 0.67 4.74
C GLY A 131 17.37 0.22 6.02
N SER A 132 17.25 1.15 6.97
CA SER A 132 16.49 0.96 8.21
C SER A 132 15.32 1.93 8.23
N ALA A 133 14.24 1.54 8.90
CA ALA A 133 13.05 2.36 9.05
C ALA A 133 12.33 2.01 10.35
N MET A 134 11.35 2.81 10.71
CA MET A 134 10.43 2.54 11.81
C MET A 134 9.09 2.04 11.24
N LYS A 135 8.50 1.02 11.85
CA LYS A 135 7.13 0.58 11.62
C LYS A 135 6.50 0.16 12.94
N ASP A 136 5.32 0.68 13.23
CA ASP A 136 4.58 0.39 14.46
C ASP A 136 5.44 0.60 15.73
N GLY A 137 6.23 1.68 15.75
CA GLY A 137 7.13 2.05 16.84
C GLY A 137 8.39 1.19 16.97
N LYS A 138 8.64 0.25 16.04
CA LYS A 138 9.81 -0.63 16.05
C LYS A 138 10.76 -0.32 14.89
N SER A 139 12.07 -0.33 15.19
CA SER A 139 13.10 -0.25 14.16
C SER A 139 13.20 -1.59 13.42
N THR A 140 13.27 -1.54 12.12
CA THR A 140 13.43 -2.73 11.27
C THR A 140 14.32 -2.42 10.08
N LYS A 141 15.01 -3.42 9.55
CA LYS A 141 15.67 -3.33 8.25
C LYS A 141 14.66 -3.55 7.14
N ILE A 142 14.77 -2.80 6.07
CA ILE A 142 13.87 -2.88 4.91
C ILE A 142 14.64 -3.07 3.62
N ALA A 143 13.99 -3.68 2.65
CA ALA A 143 14.48 -3.83 1.30
C ALA A 143 13.41 -3.42 0.29
N ILE A 144 13.83 -2.70 -0.77
CA ILE A 144 12.96 -2.30 -1.87
C ILE A 144 13.58 -2.80 -3.18
N ASP A 145 12.86 -3.62 -3.91
CA ASP A 145 13.31 -4.21 -5.15
C ASP A 145 12.96 -3.37 -6.38
N TYR A 146 13.40 -3.82 -7.58
CA TYR A 146 13.19 -3.11 -8.83
C TYR A 146 11.72 -2.99 -9.25
N LYS A 147 10.83 -3.84 -8.73
CA LYS A 147 9.38 -3.73 -8.91
C LYS A 147 8.71 -2.82 -7.89
N GLY A 148 9.48 -2.33 -6.93
CA GLY A 148 8.99 -1.49 -5.84
C GLY A 148 8.27 -2.25 -4.73
N ASN A 149 8.51 -3.55 -4.61
CA ASN A 149 8.07 -4.30 -3.44
C ASN A 149 8.87 -3.85 -2.22
N VAL A 150 8.19 -3.56 -1.12
CA VAL A 150 8.80 -3.17 0.15
C VAL A 150 8.62 -4.30 1.14
N VAL A 151 9.72 -4.83 1.67
CA VAL A 151 9.70 -5.92 2.64
C VAL A 151 10.52 -5.60 3.87
N ALA A 152 10.04 -6.01 5.04
CA ALA A 152 10.84 -6.03 6.26
C ALA A 152 11.77 -7.24 6.24
N LEU A 153 13.01 -7.05 6.67
CA LEU A 153 13.99 -8.11 6.84
C LEU A 153 14.04 -8.45 8.34
N TYR A 154 13.52 -9.61 8.69
CA TYR A 154 13.63 -10.15 10.05
C TYR A 154 14.97 -10.87 10.18
N GLU A 155 15.74 -10.53 11.21
CA GLU A 155 16.96 -11.26 11.62
C GLU A 155 16.59 -12.37 12.57
#